data_ac211a1049d11cc0d5a21a28dce0dbb0
#
_entry.id   ac211a1049d11cc0d5a21a28dce0dbb0
#
_cell.length_a   1.000
_cell.length_b   1.000
_cell.length_c   1.000
_cell.angle_alpha   90.00
_cell.angle_beta   90.00
_cell.angle_gamma   90.00
#
_symmetry.space_group_name_H-M   'P 1'
#
loop_
_entity.id
_entity.type
_entity.pdbx_description
1 polymer ?
#
loop_
_entity_poly.entity_id
_entity_poly.type
_entity_poly.pdbx_seq_one_letter_code
_entity_poly.pdbx_strand_id
1 'polypeptide(L)'
;MQALNSWLHDVFIAPSVLETLVWLTLVSAVGILLGKLRVGKISLGITFVFFVGILSAHFGVRVDPEMNSFAQTLGLALFVYALGVEVGPSFFPSLKSQGVLYNTLGLMVIGLGLTVVVALHYICGISMPNMLGIMAGAVTNTPMLAAVQSTMQDALGSAGARQVADLALGCALTYPLGVVGMILAVLTLNILDPKRHKR
;
A
#
# COMPACT_ATOMS: atom_id res chain seq x y z
N MET A 1 -38.15 5.45 17.43
CA MET A 1 -37.83 5.35 15.99
C MET A 1 -37.01 6.53 15.48
N GLN A 2 -37.35 7.79 15.80
CA GLN A 2 -36.57 8.96 15.38
C GLN A 2 -35.13 8.95 15.92
N ALA A 3 -34.94 8.63 17.21
CA ALA A 3 -33.61 8.57 17.82
C ALA A 3 -32.71 7.46 17.21
N LEU A 4 -33.29 6.34 16.82
CA LEU A 4 -32.56 5.27 16.13
C LEU A 4 -32.21 5.66 14.70
N ASN A 5 -33.11 6.35 14.02
CA ASN A 5 -32.88 6.84 12.65
C ASN A 5 -31.84 7.97 12.62
N SER A 6 -31.86 8.90 13.58
CA SER A 6 -30.82 9.93 13.68
C SER A 6 -29.47 9.31 14.03
N TRP A 7 -29.41 8.37 14.95
CA TRP A 7 -28.18 7.66 15.29
C TRP A 7 -27.61 6.87 14.09
N LEU A 8 -28.44 6.16 13.35
CA LEU A 8 -28.03 5.47 12.12
C LEU A 8 -27.54 6.44 11.05
N HIS A 9 -28.21 7.58 10.90
CA HIS A 9 -27.79 8.63 9.98
C HIS A 9 -26.41 9.20 10.37
N ASP A 10 -26.21 9.51 11.65
CA ASP A 10 -24.96 10.09 12.16
C ASP A 10 -23.81 9.10 12.11
N VAL A 11 -24.08 7.79 12.24
CA VAL A 11 -23.05 6.73 12.18
C VAL A 11 -22.68 6.34 10.76
N PHE A 12 -23.61 6.43 9.79
CA PHE A 12 -23.41 5.88 8.44
C PHE A 12 -23.45 6.90 7.31
N ILE A 13 -23.89 8.13 7.55
CA ILE A 13 -24.14 9.11 6.49
C ILE A 13 -23.43 10.46 6.73
N ALA A 14 -23.28 10.89 7.98
CA ALA A 14 -22.61 12.15 8.31
C ALA A 14 -21.09 11.92 8.51
N PRO A 15 -20.21 12.64 7.79
CA PRO A 15 -18.77 12.52 7.99
C PRO A 15 -18.40 12.84 9.44
N SER A 16 -18.13 11.83 10.23
CA SER A 16 -17.81 11.95 11.65
C SER A 16 -16.63 11.04 12.01
N VAL A 17 -15.98 11.31 13.14
CA VAL A 17 -14.91 10.45 13.67
C VAL A 17 -15.42 9.01 13.86
N LEU A 18 -16.64 8.86 14.40
CA LEU A 18 -17.23 7.54 14.63
C LEU A 18 -17.50 6.80 13.32
N GLU A 19 -18.11 7.47 12.34
CA GLU A 19 -18.34 6.90 11.01
C GLU A 19 -17.03 6.45 10.36
N THR A 20 -16.00 7.30 10.41
CA THR A 20 -14.67 6.98 9.86
C THR A 20 -14.10 5.71 10.50
N LEU A 21 -14.17 5.56 11.83
CA LEU A 21 -13.69 4.36 12.52
C LEU A 21 -14.50 3.12 12.12
N VAL A 22 -15.81 3.24 11.99
CA VAL A 22 -16.70 2.15 11.56
C VAL A 22 -16.31 1.72 10.14
N TRP A 23 -16.18 2.66 9.20
CA TRP A 23 -15.80 2.33 7.83
C TRP A 23 -14.39 1.77 7.71
N LEU A 24 -13.39 2.32 8.42
CA LEU A 24 -12.04 1.78 8.43
C LEU A 24 -12.00 0.34 8.96
N THR A 25 -12.77 0.08 10.02
CA THR A 25 -12.86 -1.28 10.61
C THR A 25 -13.55 -2.24 9.64
N LEU A 26 -14.66 -1.83 9.04
CA LEU A 26 -15.45 -2.66 8.12
C LEU A 26 -14.67 -2.97 6.86
N VAL A 27 -14.04 -1.96 6.22
CA VAL A 27 -13.19 -2.13 5.05
C VAL A 27 -12.02 -3.06 5.35
N SER A 28 -11.38 -2.90 6.52
CA SER A 28 -10.29 -3.77 6.95
C SER A 28 -10.77 -5.21 7.16
N ALA A 29 -11.88 -5.40 7.86
CA ALA A 29 -12.44 -6.73 8.13
C ALA A 29 -12.83 -7.45 6.83
N VAL A 30 -13.57 -6.79 5.94
CA VAL A 30 -13.97 -7.34 4.64
C VAL A 30 -12.74 -7.63 3.78
N GLY A 31 -11.79 -6.70 3.71
CA GLY A 31 -10.56 -6.86 2.95
C GLY A 31 -9.72 -8.04 3.44
N ILE A 32 -9.57 -8.22 4.76
CA ILE A 32 -8.85 -9.36 5.34
C ILE A 32 -9.59 -10.69 5.05
N LEU A 33 -10.91 -10.70 5.16
CA LEU A 33 -11.72 -11.88 4.84
C LEU A 33 -11.57 -12.28 3.37
N LEU A 34 -11.68 -11.33 2.46
CA LEU A 34 -11.47 -11.56 1.02
C LEU A 34 -10.02 -11.95 0.72
N GLY A 35 -9.05 -11.37 1.43
CA GLY A 35 -7.64 -11.71 1.31
C GLY A 35 -7.30 -13.15 1.70
N LYS A 36 -8.15 -13.81 2.51
CA LYS A 36 -8.03 -15.24 2.83
C LYS A 36 -8.47 -16.16 1.70
N LEU A 37 -9.20 -15.63 0.72
CA LEU A 37 -9.57 -16.41 -0.47
C LEU A 37 -8.30 -16.84 -1.22
N ARG A 38 -8.25 -18.10 -1.59
CA ARG A 38 -7.15 -18.68 -2.35
C ARG A 38 -7.60 -18.95 -3.77
N VAL A 39 -6.86 -18.41 -4.72
CA VAL A 39 -7.00 -18.77 -6.14
C VAL A 39 -5.89 -19.75 -6.46
N GLY A 40 -6.24 -21.05 -6.48
CA GLY A 40 -5.27 -22.13 -6.58
C GLY A 40 -4.40 -22.24 -5.32
N LYS A 41 -3.07 -22.10 -5.46
CA LYS A 41 -2.10 -22.14 -4.35
C LYS A 41 -1.74 -20.75 -3.80
N ILE A 42 -2.30 -19.68 -4.37
CA ILE A 42 -1.93 -18.30 -4.07
C ILE A 42 -3.03 -17.68 -3.23
N SER A 43 -2.65 -17.11 -2.07
CA SER A 43 -3.51 -16.27 -1.26
C SER A 43 -3.44 -14.83 -1.78
N LEU A 44 -4.59 -14.19 -1.90
CA LEU A 44 -4.70 -12.80 -2.34
C LEU A 44 -4.15 -11.80 -1.30
N GLY A 45 -4.02 -12.27 -0.05
CA GLY A 45 -3.32 -11.54 1.00
C GLY A 45 -4.06 -10.30 1.52
N ILE A 46 -3.41 -9.62 2.47
CA ILE A 46 -3.93 -8.41 3.14
C ILE A 46 -4.14 -7.23 2.17
N THR A 47 -3.54 -7.29 0.99
CA THR A 47 -3.68 -6.31 -0.09
C THR A 47 -5.12 -6.07 -0.51
N PHE A 48 -6.01 -7.05 -0.31
CA PHE A 48 -7.43 -6.88 -0.61
C PHE A 48 -8.09 -5.76 0.19
N VAL A 49 -7.56 -5.38 1.35
CA VAL A 49 -8.02 -4.20 2.10
C VAL A 49 -7.94 -2.94 1.24
N PHE A 50 -6.86 -2.78 0.48
CA PHE A 50 -6.70 -1.65 -0.42
C PHE A 50 -7.78 -1.61 -1.52
N PHE A 51 -8.07 -2.75 -2.15
CA PHE A 51 -9.11 -2.81 -3.18
C PHE A 51 -10.53 -2.62 -2.62
N VAL A 52 -10.82 -3.15 -1.43
CA VAL A 52 -12.09 -2.89 -0.74
C VAL A 52 -12.22 -1.42 -0.40
N GLY A 53 -11.14 -0.74 0.01
CA GLY A 53 -11.12 0.70 0.25
C GLY A 53 -11.45 1.50 -1.00
N ILE A 54 -10.84 1.19 -2.14
CA ILE A 54 -11.15 1.84 -3.43
C ILE A 54 -12.61 1.62 -3.81
N LEU A 55 -13.11 0.39 -3.68
CA LEU A 55 -14.49 0.06 -4.01
C LEU A 55 -15.47 0.81 -3.10
N SER A 56 -15.20 0.88 -1.81
CA SER A 56 -16.01 1.63 -0.85
C SER A 56 -16.08 3.12 -1.21
N ALA A 57 -14.95 3.72 -1.57
CA ALA A 57 -14.89 5.11 -2.02
C ALA A 57 -15.68 5.31 -3.33
N HIS A 58 -15.62 4.35 -4.24
CA HIS A 58 -16.40 4.38 -5.49
C HIS A 58 -17.92 4.36 -5.21
N PHE A 59 -18.37 3.63 -4.20
CA PHE A 59 -19.77 3.63 -3.76
C PHE A 59 -20.17 4.84 -2.91
N GLY A 60 -19.28 5.84 -2.79
CA GLY A 60 -19.59 7.12 -2.16
C GLY A 60 -19.36 7.16 -0.65
N VAL A 61 -18.67 6.16 -0.09
CA VAL A 61 -18.22 6.23 1.32
C VAL A 61 -17.27 7.42 1.46
N ARG A 62 -17.63 8.33 2.36
CA ARG A 62 -16.81 9.48 2.72
C ARG A 62 -16.36 9.33 4.16
N VAL A 63 -15.15 9.69 4.44
CA VAL A 63 -14.54 9.64 5.77
C VAL A 63 -14.11 11.05 6.18
N ASP A 64 -14.08 11.31 7.48
CA ASP A 64 -13.55 12.56 8.01
C ASP A 64 -12.07 12.69 7.64
N PRO A 65 -11.63 13.79 6.99
CA PRO A 65 -10.27 13.93 6.49
C PRO A 65 -9.21 13.93 7.59
N GLU A 66 -9.50 14.56 8.75
CA GLU A 66 -8.54 14.65 9.85
C GLU A 66 -8.36 13.29 10.50
N MET A 67 -9.46 12.58 10.78
CA MET A 67 -9.42 11.25 11.35
C MET A 67 -8.76 10.24 10.40
N ASN A 68 -9.01 10.35 9.10
CA ASN A 68 -8.36 9.51 8.09
C ASN A 68 -6.85 9.75 8.04
N SER A 69 -6.41 11.01 8.08
CA SER A 69 -4.98 11.37 8.13
C SER A 69 -4.31 10.86 9.41
N PHE A 70 -4.97 11.01 10.55
CA PHE A 70 -4.49 10.46 11.82
C PHE A 70 -4.35 8.93 11.76
N ALA A 71 -5.37 8.23 11.28
CA ALA A 71 -5.36 6.77 11.16
C ALA A 71 -4.25 6.28 10.21
N GLN A 72 -4.02 6.99 9.10
CA GLN A 72 -2.93 6.70 8.16
C GLN A 72 -1.56 6.85 8.81
N THR A 73 -1.32 7.96 9.49
CA THR A 73 -0.05 8.25 10.19
C THR A 73 0.20 7.26 11.31
N LEU A 74 -0.81 6.96 12.12
CA LEU A 74 -0.73 5.96 13.19
C LEU A 74 -0.46 4.57 12.62
N GLY A 75 -1.17 4.18 11.57
CA GLY A 75 -0.98 2.89 10.90
C GLY A 75 0.43 2.74 10.34
N LEU A 76 0.98 3.78 9.71
CA LEU A 76 2.35 3.78 9.21
C LEU A 76 3.38 3.68 10.35
N ALA A 77 3.18 4.42 11.44
CA ALA A 77 4.06 4.38 12.61
C ALA A 77 4.06 2.98 13.26
N LEU A 78 2.88 2.38 13.45
CA LEU A 78 2.75 1.02 13.99
C LEU A 78 3.38 -0.03 13.06
N PHE A 79 3.23 0.12 11.74
CA PHE A 79 3.86 -0.76 10.76
C PHE A 79 5.39 -0.71 10.87
N VAL A 80 5.98 0.50 10.88
CA VAL A 80 7.44 0.68 11.01
C VAL A 80 7.95 0.14 12.35
N TYR A 81 7.22 0.39 13.44
CA TYR A 81 7.55 -0.14 14.75
C TYR A 81 7.53 -1.67 14.76
N ALA A 82 6.47 -2.30 14.23
CA ALA A 82 6.36 -3.75 14.18
C ALA A 82 7.50 -4.39 13.36
N LEU A 83 7.85 -3.81 12.21
CA LEU A 83 9.01 -4.24 11.44
C LEU A 83 10.32 -4.09 12.21
N GLY A 84 10.49 -2.97 12.92
CA GLY A 84 11.68 -2.73 13.75
C GLY A 84 11.84 -3.78 14.84
N VAL A 85 10.76 -4.14 15.51
CA VAL A 85 10.77 -5.18 16.56
C VAL A 85 11.07 -6.56 15.97
N GLU A 86 10.51 -6.89 14.80
CA GLU A 86 10.72 -8.19 14.15
C GLU A 86 12.14 -8.34 13.59
N VAL A 87 12.65 -7.32 12.91
CA VAL A 87 13.95 -7.37 12.22
C VAL A 87 15.11 -7.01 13.13
N GLY A 88 14.89 -6.16 14.15
CA GLY A 88 15.92 -5.58 15.01
C GLY A 88 16.89 -6.61 15.61
N PRO A 89 16.44 -7.72 16.21
CA PRO A 89 17.33 -8.71 16.82
C PRO A 89 18.30 -9.38 15.84
N SER A 90 17.87 -9.54 14.58
CA SER A 90 18.68 -10.19 13.53
C SER A 90 19.48 -9.21 12.67
N PHE A 91 19.20 -7.90 12.78
CA PHE A 91 19.77 -6.88 11.91
C PHE A 91 21.30 -6.80 12.00
N PHE A 92 21.84 -6.57 13.20
CA PHE A 92 23.28 -6.43 13.40
C PHE A 92 24.08 -7.71 13.12
N PRO A 93 23.62 -8.91 13.53
CA PRO A 93 24.27 -10.16 13.15
C PRO A 93 24.29 -10.38 11.64
N SER A 94 23.21 -10.07 10.93
CA SER A 94 23.12 -10.26 9.48
C SER A 94 24.03 -9.32 8.70
N LEU A 95 24.22 -8.08 9.18
CA LEU A 95 25.16 -7.12 8.56
C LEU A 95 26.59 -7.63 8.52
N LYS A 96 27.04 -8.38 9.55
CA LYS A 96 28.40 -8.88 9.64
C LYS A 96 28.70 -10.05 8.68
N SER A 97 27.67 -10.75 8.17
CA SER A 97 27.85 -11.89 7.27
C SER A 97 27.67 -11.49 5.80
N GLN A 98 26.46 -11.60 5.29
CA GLN A 98 26.11 -11.28 3.89
C GLN A 98 25.27 -10.01 3.74
N GLY A 99 24.97 -9.33 4.83
CA GLY A 99 24.06 -8.19 4.87
C GLY A 99 24.54 -7.00 4.04
N VAL A 100 25.86 -6.77 3.97
CA VAL A 100 26.43 -5.69 3.13
C VAL A 100 26.09 -5.94 1.66
N LEU A 101 26.26 -7.18 1.17
CA LEU A 101 25.95 -7.53 -0.21
C LEU A 101 24.43 -7.34 -0.51
N TYR A 102 23.57 -7.87 0.36
CA TYR A 102 22.13 -7.76 0.17
C TYR A 102 21.64 -6.31 0.27
N ASN A 103 22.18 -5.51 1.19
CA ASN A 103 21.85 -4.10 1.29
C ASN A 103 22.31 -3.31 0.05
N THR A 104 23.52 -3.59 -0.46
CA THR A 104 24.01 -2.96 -1.70
C THR A 104 23.13 -3.32 -2.89
N LEU A 105 22.77 -4.59 -3.04
CA LEU A 105 21.85 -5.03 -4.10
C LEU A 105 20.48 -4.37 -3.95
N GLY A 106 19.95 -4.27 -2.72
CA GLY A 106 18.69 -3.59 -2.45
C GLY A 106 18.74 -2.11 -2.84
N LEU A 107 19.80 -1.40 -2.45
CA LEU A 107 20.00 0.00 -2.85
C LEU A 107 20.13 0.17 -4.37
N MET A 108 20.83 -0.74 -5.05
CA MET A 108 20.93 -0.73 -6.51
C MET A 108 19.56 -0.91 -7.17
N VAL A 109 18.73 -1.85 -6.69
CA VAL A 109 17.39 -2.08 -7.24
C VAL A 109 16.49 -0.85 -7.01
N ILE A 110 16.53 -0.26 -5.81
CA ILE A 110 15.77 0.97 -5.51
C ILE A 110 16.26 2.13 -6.38
N GLY A 111 17.57 2.33 -6.48
CA GLY A 111 18.16 3.38 -7.29
C GLY A 111 17.82 3.24 -8.78
N LEU A 112 17.87 2.02 -9.31
CA LEU A 112 17.46 1.73 -10.68
C LEU A 112 15.97 2.02 -10.88
N GLY A 113 15.12 1.60 -9.97
CA GLY A 113 13.67 1.87 -10.00
C GLY A 113 13.38 3.38 -10.03
N LEU A 114 14.03 4.16 -9.15
CA LEU A 114 13.89 5.62 -9.13
C LEU A 114 14.39 6.25 -10.44
N THR A 115 15.50 5.78 -10.98
CA THR A 115 16.03 6.26 -12.27
C THR A 115 15.03 6.03 -13.41
N VAL A 116 14.41 4.84 -13.43
CA VAL A 116 13.36 4.51 -14.42
C VAL A 116 12.14 5.43 -14.24
N VAL A 117 11.70 5.67 -13.01
CA VAL A 117 10.57 6.58 -12.71
C VAL A 117 10.85 7.98 -13.23
N VAL A 118 12.04 8.53 -12.95
CA VAL A 118 12.43 9.87 -13.40
C VAL A 118 12.55 9.91 -14.92
N ALA A 119 13.17 8.91 -15.54
CA ALA A 119 13.30 8.83 -16.99
C ALA A 119 11.93 8.80 -17.69
N LEU A 120 11.01 7.94 -17.21
CA LEU A 120 9.65 7.85 -17.75
C LEU A 120 8.84 9.12 -17.52
N HIS A 121 9.03 9.82 -16.40
CA HIS A 121 8.41 11.11 -16.17
C HIS A 121 8.73 12.09 -17.30
N TYR A 122 10.02 12.22 -17.67
CA TYR A 122 10.45 13.14 -18.74
C TYR A 122 10.10 12.64 -20.14
N ILE A 123 10.16 11.32 -20.38
CA ILE A 123 9.89 10.74 -21.71
C ILE A 123 8.38 10.73 -22.01
N CYS A 124 7.56 10.32 -21.04
CA CYS A 124 6.12 10.14 -21.23
C CYS A 124 5.30 11.36 -20.80
N GLY A 125 5.90 12.36 -20.14
CA GLY A 125 5.19 13.55 -19.64
C GLY A 125 4.18 13.24 -18.52
N ILE A 126 4.29 12.08 -17.86
CA ILE A 126 3.41 11.69 -16.75
C ILE A 126 3.83 12.43 -15.48
N SER A 127 2.87 12.96 -14.73
CA SER A 127 3.16 13.71 -13.51
C SER A 127 3.96 12.86 -12.50
N MET A 128 4.86 13.49 -11.73
CA MET A 128 5.68 12.80 -10.73
C MET A 128 4.84 12.07 -9.68
N PRO A 129 3.72 12.61 -9.14
CA PRO A 129 2.84 11.86 -8.25
C PRO A 129 2.32 10.56 -8.87
N ASN A 130 1.84 10.62 -10.12
CA ASN A 130 1.40 9.40 -10.83
C ASN A 130 2.54 8.39 -10.99
N MET A 131 3.75 8.85 -11.35
CA MET A 131 4.91 7.97 -11.51
C MET A 131 5.34 7.29 -10.21
N LEU A 132 5.31 8.01 -9.08
CA LEU A 132 5.57 7.42 -7.75
C LEU A 132 4.48 6.41 -7.37
N GLY A 133 3.23 6.70 -7.71
CA GLY A 133 2.11 5.76 -7.54
C GLY A 133 2.29 4.50 -8.38
N ILE A 134 2.64 4.65 -9.66
CA ILE A 134 2.94 3.54 -10.58
C ILE A 134 4.08 2.67 -10.02
N MET A 135 5.14 3.28 -9.52
CA MET A 135 6.25 2.56 -8.89
C MET A 135 5.77 1.78 -7.66
N ALA A 136 5.05 2.45 -6.74
CA ALA A 136 4.54 1.79 -5.53
C ALA A 136 3.64 0.59 -5.85
N GLY A 137 2.78 0.72 -6.87
CA GLY A 137 1.91 -0.36 -7.34
C GLY A 137 2.69 -1.49 -8.01
N ALA A 138 3.60 -1.17 -8.93
CA ALA A 138 4.38 -2.15 -9.67
C ALA A 138 5.25 -3.04 -8.76
N VAL A 139 5.80 -2.49 -7.67
CA VAL A 139 6.57 -3.25 -6.68
C VAL A 139 5.72 -3.70 -5.47
N THR A 140 4.41 -3.51 -5.51
CA THR A 140 3.45 -3.87 -4.46
C THR A 140 3.81 -3.30 -3.08
N ASN A 141 4.32 -2.06 -3.04
CA ASN A 141 4.82 -1.40 -1.83
C ASN A 141 3.82 -0.37 -1.31
N THR A 142 2.78 -0.82 -0.60
CA THR A 142 1.78 0.05 0.03
C THR A 142 2.36 0.95 1.13
N PRO A 143 3.38 0.55 1.94
CA PRO A 143 4.06 1.45 2.85
C PRO A 143 4.73 2.64 2.17
N MET A 144 5.34 2.45 0.99
CA MET A 144 5.88 3.54 0.19
C MET A 144 4.77 4.50 -0.24
N LEU A 145 3.62 3.96 -0.70
CA LEU A 145 2.46 4.78 -1.04
C LEU A 145 2.03 5.66 0.14
N ALA A 146 1.85 5.06 1.32
CA ALA A 146 1.42 5.77 2.52
C ALA A 146 2.43 6.84 2.95
N ALA A 147 3.73 6.56 2.91
CA ALA A 147 4.79 7.51 3.25
C ALA A 147 4.81 8.72 2.30
N VAL A 148 4.68 8.48 0.99
CA VAL A 148 4.63 9.56 -0.01
C VAL A 148 3.35 10.38 0.15
N GLN A 149 2.20 9.75 0.40
CA GLN A 149 0.93 10.46 0.67
C GLN A 149 1.05 11.37 1.88
N SER A 150 1.55 10.86 3.01
CA SER A 150 1.75 11.65 4.23
C SER A 150 2.67 12.84 3.97
N THR A 151 3.82 12.61 3.34
CA THR A 151 4.78 13.69 3.01
C THR A 151 4.16 14.75 2.11
N MET A 152 3.34 14.35 1.13
CA MET A 152 2.65 15.29 0.24
C MET A 152 1.56 16.09 0.98
N GLN A 153 0.82 15.45 1.87
CA GLN A 153 -0.19 16.12 2.70
C GLN A 153 0.46 17.14 3.63
N ASP A 154 1.58 16.78 4.27
CA ASP A 154 2.33 17.65 5.17
C ASP A 154 2.94 18.85 4.42
N ALA A 155 3.47 18.63 3.22
CA ALA A 155 4.15 19.67 2.44
C ALA A 155 3.18 20.63 1.71
N LEU A 156 2.05 20.12 1.23
CA LEU A 156 1.14 20.84 0.33
C LEU A 156 -0.21 21.18 0.98
N GLY A 157 -0.54 20.59 2.12
CA GLY A 157 -1.83 20.76 2.77
C GLY A 157 -3.00 20.42 1.84
N SER A 158 -4.09 21.16 1.93
CA SER A 158 -5.27 20.98 1.08
C SER A 158 -5.01 21.19 -0.43
N ALA A 159 -3.99 21.98 -0.79
CA ALA A 159 -3.59 22.18 -2.18
C ALA A 159 -3.01 20.90 -2.83
N GLY A 160 -2.53 19.95 -2.02
CA GLY A 160 -1.98 18.68 -2.47
C GLY A 160 -3.02 17.57 -2.74
N ALA A 161 -4.30 17.80 -2.50
CA ALA A 161 -5.33 16.76 -2.59
C ALA A 161 -5.37 16.08 -3.97
N ARG A 162 -5.19 16.83 -5.06
CA ARG A 162 -5.13 16.29 -6.42
C ARG A 162 -3.92 15.41 -6.63
N GLN A 163 -2.74 15.84 -6.16
CA GLN A 163 -1.49 15.09 -6.28
C GLN A 163 -1.54 13.79 -5.49
N VAL A 164 -2.16 13.80 -4.31
CA VAL A 164 -2.42 12.60 -3.49
C VAL A 164 -3.38 11.64 -4.21
N ALA A 165 -4.41 12.16 -4.86
CA ALA A 165 -5.34 11.35 -5.66
C ALA A 165 -4.63 10.73 -6.88
N ASP A 166 -3.81 11.50 -7.60
CA ASP A 166 -3.03 11.03 -8.75
C ASP A 166 -2.04 9.92 -8.34
N LEU A 167 -1.38 10.07 -7.20
CA LEU A 167 -0.51 9.06 -6.62
C LEU A 167 -1.27 7.75 -6.32
N ALA A 168 -2.43 7.85 -5.67
CA ALA A 168 -3.26 6.70 -5.34
C ALA A 168 -3.79 6.00 -6.61
N LEU A 169 -4.20 6.77 -7.62
CA LEU A 169 -4.65 6.25 -8.91
C LEU A 169 -3.54 5.47 -9.62
N GLY A 170 -2.33 6.04 -9.71
CA GLY A 170 -1.17 5.37 -10.30
C GLY A 170 -0.89 4.02 -9.64
N CYS A 171 -0.94 3.97 -8.31
CA CYS A 171 -0.78 2.74 -7.55
C CYS A 171 -1.92 1.74 -7.83
N ALA A 172 -3.17 2.17 -7.78
CA ALA A 172 -4.34 1.31 -7.98
C ALA A 172 -4.33 0.62 -9.35
N LEU A 173 -3.93 1.34 -10.40
CA LEU A 173 -3.89 0.82 -11.77
C LEU A 173 -2.76 -0.20 -11.97
N THR A 174 -1.61 -0.02 -11.33
CA THR A 174 -0.44 -0.87 -11.57
C THR A 174 -0.28 -2.00 -10.54
N TYR A 175 -0.92 -1.91 -9.40
CA TYR A 175 -0.81 -2.90 -8.33
C TYR A 175 -1.21 -4.32 -8.76
N PRO A 176 -2.32 -4.57 -9.48
CA PRO A 176 -2.67 -5.90 -9.97
C PRO A 176 -1.59 -6.48 -10.90
N LEU A 177 -1.01 -5.63 -11.75
CA LEU A 177 0.08 -6.03 -12.65
C LEU A 177 1.35 -6.37 -11.86
N GLY A 178 1.67 -5.63 -10.80
CA GLY A 178 2.78 -5.90 -9.90
C GLY A 178 2.62 -7.27 -9.22
N VAL A 179 1.43 -7.59 -8.71
CA VAL A 179 1.14 -8.90 -8.11
C VAL A 179 1.31 -10.03 -9.11
N VAL A 180 0.72 -9.89 -10.30
CA VAL A 180 0.84 -10.90 -11.37
C VAL A 180 2.29 -11.05 -11.81
N GLY A 181 3.01 -9.94 -12.00
CA GLY A 181 4.43 -9.94 -12.39
C GLY A 181 5.31 -10.67 -11.36
N MET A 182 5.10 -10.43 -10.07
CA MET A 182 5.82 -11.13 -9.00
C MET A 182 5.56 -12.63 -8.99
N ILE A 183 4.30 -13.04 -9.18
CA ILE A 183 3.91 -14.44 -9.26
C ILE A 183 4.60 -15.12 -10.47
N LEU A 184 4.55 -14.47 -11.62
CA LEU A 184 5.18 -14.99 -12.84
C LEU A 184 6.70 -15.09 -12.69
N ALA A 185 7.34 -14.09 -12.06
CA ALA A 185 8.77 -14.14 -11.77
C ALA A 185 9.16 -15.33 -10.89
N VAL A 186 8.40 -15.57 -9.80
CA VAL A 186 8.63 -16.73 -8.91
C VAL A 186 8.41 -18.05 -9.64
N LEU A 187 7.35 -18.16 -10.45
CA LEU A 187 7.08 -19.36 -11.24
C LEU A 187 8.20 -19.63 -12.25
N THR A 188 8.66 -18.61 -12.96
CA THR A 188 9.76 -18.69 -13.92
C THR A 188 11.06 -19.15 -13.26
N LEU A 189 11.41 -18.55 -12.10
CA LEU A 189 12.58 -18.97 -11.34
C LEU A 189 12.50 -20.43 -10.88
N ASN A 190 11.32 -20.89 -10.45
CA ASN A 190 11.12 -22.29 -10.05
C ASN A 190 11.24 -23.26 -11.23
N ILE A 191 10.85 -22.85 -12.45
CA ILE A 191 11.01 -23.66 -13.66
C ILE A 191 12.49 -23.73 -14.09
N LEU A 192 13.21 -22.60 -13.98
CA LEU A 192 14.62 -22.51 -14.37
C LEU A 192 15.57 -23.20 -13.39
N ASP A 193 15.19 -23.32 -12.12
CA ASP A 193 16.00 -24.03 -11.10
C ASP A 193 15.23 -25.17 -10.41
N PRO A 194 15.06 -26.33 -11.07
CA PRO A 194 14.34 -27.49 -10.53
C PRO A 194 15.01 -28.10 -9.28
N LYS A 195 16.29 -27.79 -9.02
CA LYS A 195 17.07 -28.39 -7.92
C LYS A 195 16.70 -27.79 -6.55
N ARG A 196 16.03 -26.64 -6.52
CA ARG A 196 15.62 -25.97 -5.28
C ARG A 196 14.48 -26.68 -4.53
N HIS A 197 13.78 -27.60 -5.18
CA HIS A 197 12.66 -28.38 -4.61
C HIS A 197 13.07 -29.65 -3.87
N LYS A 198 14.38 -29.97 -3.79
CA LYS A 198 14.90 -31.19 -3.14
C LYS A 198 15.69 -30.93 -1.84
N ARG A 199 15.56 -29.72 -1.27
CA ARG A 199 16.13 -29.41 0.07
C ARG A 199 15.08 -29.02 1.07
#